data_fd6dc736aba7c277c3fbcc023f282b49
#
_entry.id   fd6dc736aba7c277c3fbcc023f282b49
#
_cell.length_a   1.000
_cell.length_b   1.000
_cell.length_c   1.000
_cell.angle_alpha   90.00
_cell.angle_beta   90.00
_cell.angle_gamma   90.00
#
_symmetry.space_group_name_H-M   'P 1'
#
loop_
_entity.id
_entity.type
_entity.pdbx_description
1 polymer ?
#
loop_
_entity_poly.entity_id
_entity_poly.type
_entity_poly.pdbx_seq_one_letter_code
_entity_poly.pdbx_strand_id
1 'polypeptide(L)'
;RKLLYRKIKQLTGVTPVSLIRRVRMIRAATLLLQGRFTVSEVMYMVGYSNPSYFSRCFMAEYNISPSRYAIIQKKTGGASE
;
A
#
# COMPACT_ATOMS: atom_id res chain seq x y z
N ARG A 1 -18.39 6.70 11.23
CA ARG A 1 -16.97 6.44 11.20
C ARG A 1 -16.46 5.75 12.41
N LYS A 2 -16.77 6.28 13.56
CA LYS A 2 -16.43 5.60 14.78
C LYS A 2 -17.09 4.24 14.82
N LEU A 3 -18.32 4.22 14.39
CA LEU A 3 -19.06 2.99 14.34
C LEU A 3 -18.40 1.97 13.42
N LEU A 4 -17.96 2.44 12.27
CA LEU A 4 -17.29 1.59 11.31
C LEU A 4 -15.99 1.05 11.89
N TYR A 5 -15.24 1.90 12.54
CA TYR A 5 -13.99 1.49 13.16
C TYR A 5 -14.21 0.40 14.21
N ARG A 6 -15.20 0.60 15.04
CA ARG A 6 -15.52 -0.39 16.07
C ARG A 6 -15.95 -1.70 15.46
N LYS A 7 -16.69 -1.62 14.40
CA LYS A 7 -17.15 -2.81 13.71
C LYS A 7 -15.99 -3.62 13.17
N ILE A 8 -15.05 -2.95 12.53
CA ILE A 8 -13.87 -3.60 12.02
C ILE A 8 -13.11 -4.28 13.14
N LYS A 9 -12.94 -3.57 14.23
CA LYS A 9 -12.21 -4.09 15.36
C LYS A 9 -12.86 -5.35 15.91
N GLN A 10 -14.16 -5.31 16.04
CA GLN A 10 -14.90 -6.43 16.60
C GLN A 10 -14.90 -7.63 15.68
N LEU A 11 -15.06 -7.40 14.40
CA LEU A 11 -15.18 -8.50 13.45
C LEU A 11 -13.86 -9.16 13.14
N THR A 12 -12.81 -8.40 13.03
CA THR A 12 -11.54 -8.93 12.57
C THR A 12 -10.54 -9.19 13.68
N GLY A 13 -10.68 -8.50 14.79
CA GLY A 13 -9.71 -8.61 15.85
C GLY A 13 -8.35 -8.04 15.47
N VAL A 14 -8.30 -7.26 14.42
CA VAL A 14 -7.06 -6.66 13.95
C VAL A 14 -6.61 -5.57 14.90
N THR A 15 -5.31 -5.53 15.21
CA THR A 15 -4.78 -4.50 16.07
C THR A 15 -4.74 -3.17 15.33
N PRO A 16 -4.74 -2.05 16.06
CA PRO A 16 -4.64 -0.74 15.41
C PRO A 16 -3.39 -0.60 14.54
N VAL A 17 -2.27 -1.19 14.99
CA VAL A 17 -1.03 -1.12 14.22
C VAL A 17 -1.17 -1.82 12.89
N SER A 18 -1.77 -3.00 12.89
CA SER A 18 -1.98 -3.74 11.65
C SER A 18 -2.91 -3.01 10.71
N LEU A 19 -3.92 -2.39 11.26
CA LEU A 19 -4.88 -1.64 10.46
C LEU A 19 -4.21 -0.44 9.80
N ILE A 20 -3.39 0.27 10.56
CA ILE A 20 -2.67 1.42 10.03
C ILE A 20 -1.74 0.98 8.90
N ARG A 21 -1.04 -0.12 9.08
CA ARG A 21 -0.14 -0.63 8.06
C ARG A 21 -0.89 -0.95 6.79
N ARG A 22 -2.03 -1.59 6.92
CA ARG A 22 -2.84 -1.94 5.75
C ARG A 22 -3.30 -0.70 5.00
N VAL A 23 -3.76 0.31 5.73
CA VAL A 23 -4.18 1.56 5.10
C VAL A 23 -3.04 2.21 4.38
N ARG A 24 -1.86 2.20 4.98
CA ARG A 24 -0.69 2.79 4.34
C ARG A 24 -0.31 2.05 3.07
N MET A 25 -0.42 0.74 3.08
CA MET A 25 -0.08 -0.04 1.89
C MET A 25 -1.10 0.20 0.77
N ILE A 26 -2.36 0.33 1.12
CA ILE A 26 -3.38 0.65 0.13
C ILE A 26 -3.09 2.01 -0.50
N ARG A 27 -2.71 2.97 0.31
CA ARG A 27 -2.37 4.29 -0.19
C ARG A 27 -1.14 4.23 -1.09
N ALA A 28 -0.14 3.44 -0.69
CA ALA A 28 1.06 3.27 -1.48
C ALA A 28 0.71 2.70 -2.85
N ALA A 29 -0.12 1.68 -2.87
CA ALA A 29 -0.53 1.08 -4.13
C ALA A 29 -1.24 2.09 -5.03
N THR A 30 -2.11 2.89 -4.43
CA THR A 30 -2.82 3.91 -5.18
C THR A 30 -1.86 4.92 -5.81
N LEU A 31 -0.87 5.33 -5.03
CA LEU A 31 0.13 6.29 -5.53
C LEU A 31 0.97 5.68 -6.63
N LEU A 32 1.32 4.42 -6.49
CA LEU A 32 2.10 3.73 -7.52
C LEU A 32 1.31 3.61 -8.82
N LEU A 33 0.01 3.42 -8.71
CA LEU A 33 -0.85 3.33 -9.89
C LEU A 33 -0.86 4.61 -10.71
N GLN A 34 -0.69 5.73 -10.04
CA GLN A 34 -0.70 7.01 -10.74
C GLN A 34 0.50 7.20 -11.64
N GLY A 35 1.58 6.49 -11.36
CA GLY A 35 2.77 6.57 -12.19
C GLY A 35 3.50 7.90 -12.13
N ARG A 36 3.20 8.71 -11.12
CA ARG A 36 3.81 10.05 -10.98
C ARG A 36 4.97 10.06 -10.02
N PHE A 37 5.08 9.04 -9.20
CA PHE A 37 6.06 9.02 -8.13
C PHE A 37 6.91 7.77 -8.23
N THR A 38 8.15 7.89 -7.78
CA THR A 38 9.01 6.73 -7.67
C THR A 38 8.61 5.93 -6.44
N VAL A 39 9.10 4.70 -6.36
CA VAL A 39 8.82 3.87 -5.20
C VAL A 39 9.33 4.53 -3.93
N SER A 40 10.51 5.13 -3.99
CA SER A 40 11.07 5.84 -2.85
C SER A 40 10.17 6.98 -2.40
N GLU A 41 9.68 7.74 -3.35
CA GLU A 41 8.79 8.84 -3.03
C GLU A 41 7.52 8.36 -2.37
N VAL A 42 6.93 7.31 -2.93
CA VAL A 42 5.71 6.74 -2.35
C VAL A 42 5.97 6.25 -0.94
N MET A 43 7.11 5.59 -0.74
CA MET A 43 7.48 5.11 0.59
C MET A 43 7.46 6.23 1.62
N TYR A 44 8.11 7.33 1.31
CA TYR A 44 8.15 8.46 2.23
C TYR A 44 6.78 9.11 2.40
N MET A 45 6.02 9.17 1.33
CA MET A 45 4.70 9.78 1.39
C MET A 45 3.75 9.04 2.30
N VAL A 46 3.90 7.73 2.40
CA VAL A 46 3.04 6.95 3.28
C VAL A 46 3.66 6.72 4.67
N GLY A 47 4.80 7.38 4.94
CA GLY A 47 5.34 7.38 6.28
C GLY A 47 6.38 6.33 6.59
N TYR A 48 7.00 5.76 5.59
CA TYR A 48 8.07 4.79 5.79
C TYR A 48 9.40 5.40 5.38
N SER A 49 10.48 4.95 6.04
CA SER A 49 11.81 5.45 5.71
C SER A 49 12.80 4.33 5.42
N ASN A 50 12.39 3.09 5.60
CA ASN A 50 13.25 1.93 5.35
C ASN A 50 12.74 1.17 4.13
N PRO A 51 13.49 1.20 3.01
CA PRO A 51 13.02 0.56 1.78
C PRO A 51 12.78 -0.94 1.94
N SER A 52 13.66 -1.62 2.66
CA SER A 52 13.51 -3.05 2.85
C SER A 52 12.25 -3.39 3.62
N TYR A 53 11.99 -2.64 4.66
CA TYR A 53 10.82 -2.87 5.46
C TYR A 53 9.55 -2.53 4.68
N PHE A 54 9.58 -1.43 3.95
CA PHE A 54 8.45 -1.02 3.13
C PHE A 54 8.12 -2.10 2.09
N SER A 55 9.15 -2.58 1.40
CA SER A 55 8.96 -3.64 0.41
C SER A 55 8.36 -4.88 1.02
N ARG A 56 8.85 -5.25 2.19
CA ARG A 56 8.35 -6.44 2.88
C ARG A 56 6.88 -6.29 3.23
N CYS A 57 6.50 -5.13 3.74
CA CYS A 57 5.11 -4.87 4.09
C CYS A 57 4.23 -4.90 2.85
N PHE A 58 4.71 -4.30 1.77
CA PHE A 58 3.96 -4.27 0.53
C PHE A 58 3.74 -5.68 -0.02
N MET A 59 4.80 -6.49 -0.01
CA MET A 59 4.69 -7.86 -0.48
C MET A 59 3.74 -8.69 0.37
N ALA A 60 3.70 -8.41 1.67
CA ALA A 60 2.79 -9.11 2.54
C ALA A 60 1.34 -8.82 2.19
N GLU A 61 1.06 -7.62 1.72
CA GLU A 61 -0.30 -7.24 1.37
C GLU A 61 -0.68 -7.61 -0.06
N TYR A 62 0.25 -7.49 -0.98
CA TYR A 62 -0.05 -7.63 -2.40
C TYR A 62 0.68 -8.78 -3.09
N ASN A 63 1.55 -9.47 -2.39
CA ASN A 63 2.30 -10.61 -2.94
C ASN A 63 3.21 -10.22 -4.10
N ILE A 64 3.59 -8.97 -4.16
CA ILE A 64 4.45 -8.46 -5.23
C ILE A 64 5.19 -7.25 -4.67
N SER A 65 6.42 -7.05 -5.13
CA SER A 65 7.20 -5.91 -4.65
C SER A 65 6.64 -4.60 -5.21
N PRO A 66 6.87 -3.49 -4.50
CA PRO A 66 6.37 -2.20 -4.99
C PRO A 66 6.92 -1.84 -6.36
N SER A 67 8.18 -2.15 -6.61
CA SER A 67 8.79 -1.85 -7.91
C SER A 67 8.08 -2.58 -9.02
N ARG A 68 7.87 -3.86 -8.82
CA ARG A 68 7.20 -4.68 -9.84
C ARG A 68 5.75 -4.28 -10.01
N TYR A 69 5.11 -3.94 -8.92
CA TYR A 69 3.73 -3.50 -8.96
C TYR A 69 3.59 -2.25 -9.83
N ALA A 70 4.50 -1.30 -9.64
CA ALA A 70 4.49 -0.07 -10.41
C ALA A 70 4.70 -0.35 -11.90
N ILE A 71 5.63 -1.24 -12.22
CA ILE A 71 5.91 -1.59 -13.60
C ILE A 71 4.73 -2.28 -14.25
N ILE A 72 4.14 -3.24 -13.57
CA ILE A 72 3.02 -3.99 -14.10
C ILE A 72 1.82 -3.09 -14.32
N GLN A 73 1.52 -2.25 -13.35
CA GLN A 73 0.36 -1.36 -13.46
C GLN A 73 0.55 -0.33 -14.56
N LYS A 74 1.76 0.17 -14.68
CA LYS A 74 2.06 1.13 -15.73
C LYS A 74 1.85 0.51 -17.09
N LYS A 75 2.33 -0.71 -17.26
CA LYS A 75 2.18 -1.44 -18.50
C LYS A 75 0.73 -1.73 -18.80
N THR A 76 0.04 -2.25 -17.80
CA THR A 76 -1.36 -2.61 -17.94
C THR A 76 -2.21 -1.37 -18.21
N GLY A 77 -1.95 -0.32 -17.47
CA GLY A 77 -2.68 0.91 -17.65
C GLY A 77 -2.52 1.46 -19.04
N GLY A 78 -1.29 1.45 -19.52
CA GLY A 78 -1.01 1.91 -20.88
C GLY A 78 -1.70 1.07 -21.92
N ALA A 79 -1.67 -0.22 -21.72
CA ALA A 79 -2.32 -1.15 -22.66
C ALA A 79 -3.82 -0.99 -22.65
N SER A 80 -4.38 -0.77 -21.48
CA SER A 80 -5.82 -0.62 -21.35
C SER A 80 -6.32 0.66 -21.98
N GLU A 81 -5.52 1.66 -21.89
CA GLU A 81 -5.93 2.96 -22.43
C GLU A 81 -5.75 3.02 -23.92
#